data_68d7be936932262379d45610daf743bb
#
_entry.id   68d7be936932262379d45610daf743bb
#
_cell.length_a   1.000
_cell.length_b   1.000
_cell.length_c   1.000
_cell.angle_alpha   90.00
_cell.angle_beta   90.00
_cell.angle_gamma   90.00
#
_symmetry.space_group_name_H-M   'P 1'
#
loop_
_entity.id
_entity.type
_entity.pdbx_description
1 polymer ?
#
loop_
_entity_poly.entity_id
_entity_poly.type
_entity_poly.pdbx_seq_one_letter_code
_entity_poly.pdbx_strand_id
1 'polypeptide(L)'
;MTRPYQRIDDTPVEFWPTASIREALHSGDITVWQRIVVALKRDPYGRTARQVEEVLQSAAPYGVSQALTEVLVRARNHLEQNERTEAARHVQILIQRSGLSLEEFASRTGVSAMDFAAYLNATASPPASLMIRMRRLSDRFARMRAQQVQGQAAGETDEYPEPEYD
;
A
#
# COMPACT_ATOMS: atom_id res chain seq x y z
N MET A 1 -32.50 30.00 -18.71
CA MET A 1 -32.39 28.95 -17.68
C MET A 1 -31.28 28.00 -18.08
N THR A 2 -30.11 28.20 -17.56
CA THR A 2 -28.94 27.35 -17.81
C THR A 2 -29.10 26.08 -16.99
N ARG A 3 -29.18 24.94 -17.68
CA ARG A 3 -29.31 23.62 -17.03
C ARG A 3 -28.10 23.37 -16.13
N PRO A 4 -28.25 22.98 -14.84
CA PRO A 4 -27.14 22.67 -13.95
C PRO A 4 -26.27 21.51 -14.43
N TYR A 5 -26.71 20.77 -15.44
CA TYR A 5 -26.06 19.60 -16.03
C TYR A 5 -24.77 19.90 -16.80
N GLN A 6 -24.62 21.12 -17.37
CA GLN A 6 -23.46 21.45 -18.21
C GLN A 6 -22.16 21.72 -17.44
N ARG A 7 -22.21 21.92 -16.12
CA ARG A 7 -21.00 22.12 -15.30
C ARG A 7 -20.39 20.83 -14.78
N ILE A 8 -21.12 19.72 -14.80
CA ILE A 8 -20.66 18.43 -14.29
C ILE A 8 -19.79 17.71 -15.32
N ASP A 9 -20.00 17.94 -16.61
CA ASP A 9 -19.31 17.24 -17.69
C ASP A 9 -17.79 17.47 -17.73
N ASP A 10 -17.30 18.62 -17.25
CA ASP A 10 -15.88 18.96 -17.25
C ASP A 10 -15.17 18.73 -15.89
N THR A 11 -15.94 18.51 -14.83
CA THR A 11 -15.37 18.33 -13.49
C THR A 11 -15.08 16.85 -13.21
N PRO A 12 -13.88 16.49 -12.70
CA PRO A 12 -13.61 15.12 -12.28
C PRO A 12 -14.61 14.63 -11.24
N VAL A 13 -14.98 13.34 -11.31
CA VAL A 13 -16.00 12.72 -10.44
C VAL A 13 -15.64 12.85 -8.96
N GLU A 14 -14.36 12.86 -8.63
CA GLU A 14 -13.85 13.02 -7.28
C GLU A 14 -14.27 14.33 -6.60
N PHE A 15 -14.66 15.33 -7.40
CA PHE A 15 -15.13 16.63 -6.90
C PHE A 15 -16.66 16.77 -6.93
N TRP A 16 -17.39 15.77 -7.39
CA TRP A 16 -18.84 15.85 -7.47
C TRP A 16 -19.50 15.82 -6.08
N PRO A 17 -20.54 16.64 -5.85
CA PRO A 17 -21.36 16.51 -4.65
C PRO A 17 -22.20 15.22 -4.70
N THR A 18 -22.61 14.72 -3.54
CA THR A 18 -23.42 13.50 -3.43
C THR A 18 -24.72 13.56 -4.22
N ALA A 19 -25.34 14.73 -4.30
CA ALA A 19 -26.54 14.95 -5.12
C ALA A 19 -26.31 14.67 -6.60
N SER A 20 -25.16 15.05 -7.14
CA SER A 20 -24.78 14.78 -8.52
C SER A 20 -24.50 13.31 -8.77
N ILE A 21 -23.88 12.62 -7.82
CA ILE A 21 -23.70 11.16 -7.87
C ILE A 21 -25.08 10.47 -7.91
N ARG A 22 -26.00 10.87 -7.05
CA ARG A 22 -27.36 10.32 -7.02
C ARG A 22 -28.07 10.52 -8.35
N GLU A 23 -28.03 11.72 -8.91
CA GLU A 23 -28.65 12.04 -10.19
C GLU A 23 -28.03 11.21 -11.32
N ALA A 24 -26.71 11.10 -11.36
CA ALA A 24 -25.99 10.28 -12.33
C ALA A 24 -26.41 8.82 -12.31
N LEU A 25 -26.55 8.24 -11.12
CA LEU A 25 -26.94 6.83 -10.94
C LEU A 25 -28.41 6.58 -11.33
N HIS A 26 -29.28 7.59 -11.24
CA HIS A 26 -30.67 7.50 -11.67
C HIS A 26 -30.86 7.79 -13.16
N SER A 27 -29.93 8.49 -13.83
CA SER A 27 -30.07 8.90 -15.22
C SER A 27 -29.98 7.76 -16.23
N GLY A 28 -29.35 6.64 -15.86
CA GLY A 28 -29.11 5.52 -16.75
C GLY A 28 -28.09 5.77 -17.86
N ASP A 29 -27.37 6.89 -17.80
CA ASP A 29 -26.33 7.23 -18.78
C ASP A 29 -25.08 6.40 -18.53
N ILE A 30 -24.81 5.48 -19.44
CA ILE A 30 -23.66 4.55 -19.34
C ILE A 30 -22.32 5.32 -19.33
N THR A 31 -22.20 6.40 -20.06
CA THR A 31 -20.96 7.20 -20.11
C THR A 31 -20.63 7.80 -18.74
N VAL A 32 -21.64 8.33 -18.07
CA VAL A 32 -21.50 8.90 -16.72
C VAL A 32 -21.20 7.80 -15.71
N TRP A 33 -21.85 6.65 -15.82
CA TRP A 33 -21.58 5.49 -14.97
C TRP A 33 -20.15 4.99 -15.11
N GLN A 34 -19.63 4.92 -16.32
CA GLN A 34 -18.25 4.51 -16.56
C GLN A 34 -17.24 5.44 -15.85
N ARG A 35 -17.52 6.73 -15.82
CA ARG A 35 -16.69 7.70 -15.08
C ARG A 35 -16.70 7.43 -13.58
N ILE A 36 -17.87 7.13 -13.01
CA ILE A 36 -18.01 6.74 -11.60
C ILE A 36 -17.24 5.44 -11.33
N VAL A 37 -17.39 4.42 -12.17
CA VAL A 37 -16.70 3.14 -12.03
C VAL A 37 -15.18 3.32 -12.08
N VAL A 38 -14.66 4.15 -12.97
CA VAL A 38 -13.22 4.47 -13.04
C VAL A 38 -12.75 5.14 -11.75
N ALA A 39 -13.51 6.08 -11.20
CA ALA A 39 -13.18 6.73 -9.94
C ALA A 39 -13.17 5.74 -8.76
N LEU A 40 -14.15 4.83 -8.70
CA LEU A 40 -14.21 3.77 -7.68
C LEU A 40 -13.02 2.80 -7.76
N LYS A 41 -12.62 2.43 -8.96
CA LYS A 41 -11.45 1.55 -9.16
C LYS A 41 -10.14 2.22 -8.78
N ARG A 42 -10.04 3.53 -8.98
CA ARG A 42 -8.85 4.31 -8.64
C ARG A 42 -8.69 4.49 -7.13
N ASP A 43 -9.78 4.78 -6.44
CA ASP A 43 -9.78 5.02 -4.99
C ASP A 43 -11.03 4.41 -4.34
N PRO A 44 -11.02 3.08 -4.08
CA PRO A 44 -12.19 2.36 -3.59
C PRO A 44 -12.52 2.63 -2.12
N TYR A 45 -11.67 3.32 -1.37
CA TYR A 45 -11.90 3.76 0.00
C TYR A 45 -12.08 5.28 0.13
N GLY A 46 -12.02 6.00 -0.97
CA GLY A 46 -12.09 7.46 -0.99
C GLY A 46 -13.48 8.03 -0.85
N ARG A 47 -13.55 9.36 -1.01
CA ARG A 47 -14.79 10.12 -0.89
C ARG A 47 -15.87 9.65 -1.87
N THR A 48 -15.53 9.44 -3.13
CA THR A 48 -16.50 9.02 -4.15
C THR A 48 -17.10 7.65 -3.82
N ALA A 49 -16.31 6.71 -3.32
CA ALA A 49 -16.80 5.42 -2.89
C ALA A 49 -17.82 5.54 -1.74
N ARG A 50 -17.57 6.40 -0.78
CA ARG A 50 -18.52 6.67 0.33
C ARG A 50 -19.80 7.33 -0.17
N GLN A 51 -19.71 8.28 -1.09
CA GLN A 51 -20.87 8.91 -1.71
C GLN A 51 -21.73 7.90 -2.47
N VAL A 52 -21.11 7.01 -3.23
CA VAL A 52 -21.82 5.93 -3.95
C VAL A 52 -22.50 4.99 -2.94
N GLU A 53 -21.83 4.54 -1.89
CA GLU A 53 -22.42 3.71 -0.84
C GLU A 53 -23.63 4.38 -0.19
N GLU A 54 -23.53 5.66 0.14
CA GLU A 54 -24.64 6.45 0.70
C GLU A 54 -25.86 6.48 -0.24
N VAL A 55 -25.63 6.72 -1.52
CA VAL A 55 -26.70 6.71 -2.54
C VAL A 55 -27.32 5.33 -2.70
N LEU A 56 -26.50 4.27 -2.70
CA LEU A 56 -26.99 2.89 -2.83
C LEU A 56 -27.85 2.45 -1.63
N GLN A 57 -27.59 2.97 -0.44
CA GLN A 57 -28.38 2.70 0.77
C GLN A 57 -29.75 3.40 0.74
N SER A 58 -29.88 4.54 0.08
CA SER A 58 -31.04 5.38 0.21
C SER A 58 -32.15 5.13 -0.81
N ALA A 59 -31.90 4.78 -2.04
CA ALA A 59 -32.95 4.49 -3.06
C ALA A 59 -32.38 4.18 -4.46
N ALA A 60 -31.36 3.38 -4.63
CA ALA A 60 -30.89 3.05 -5.98
C ALA A 60 -31.76 1.98 -6.65
N PRO A 61 -31.93 2.00 -7.99
CA PRO A 61 -32.53 0.90 -8.73
C PRO A 61 -31.79 -0.43 -8.43
N TYR A 62 -32.52 -1.51 -8.25
CA TYR A 62 -31.98 -2.79 -7.79
C TYR A 62 -30.75 -3.29 -8.56
N GLY A 63 -30.80 -3.27 -9.90
CA GLY A 63 -29.68 -3.75 -10.71
C GLY A 63 -28.41 -2.88 -10.62
N VAL A 64 -28.57 -1.60 -10.42
CA VAL A 64 -27.46 -0.62 -10.25
C VAL A 64 -26.74 -0.86 -8.93
N SER A 65 -27.49 -1.05 -7.86
CA SER A 65 -26.95 -1.28 -6.52
C SER A 65 -26.08 -2.53 -6.50
N GLN A 66 -26.54 -3.62 -7.11
CA GLN A 66 -25.77 -4.85 -7.15
C GLN A 66 -24.49 -4.71 -7.95
N ALA A 67 -24.56 -4.12 -9.16
CA ALA A 67 -23.39 -3.95 -10.03
C ALA A 67 -22.31 -3.07 -9.39
N LEU A 68 -22.70 -1.94 -8.80
CA LEU A 68 -21.73 -1.03 -8.15
C LEU A 68 -21.17 -1.60 -6.86
N THR A 69 -21.96 -2.34 -6.10
CA THR A 69 -21.48 -3.07 -4.91
C THR A 69 -20.41 -4.10 -5.30
N GLU A 70 -20.61 -4.83 -6.38
CA GLU A 70 -19.61 -5.77 -6.90
C GLU A 70 -18.34 -5.06 -7.36
N VAL A 71 -18.45 -3.91 -8.04
CA VAL A 71 -17.30 -3.10 -8.46
C VAL A 71 -16.48 -2.68 -7.25
N LEU A 72 -17.14 -2.17 -6.20
CA LEU A 72 -16.47 -1.76 -4.96
C LEU A 72 -15.77 -2.92 -4.25
N VAL A 73 -16.43 -4.05 -4.11
CA VAL A 73 -15.85 -5.24 -3.45
C VAL A 73 -14.61 -5.72 -4.21
N ARG A 74 -14.70 -5.82 -5.52
CA ARG A 74 -13.56 -6.25 -6.35
C ARG A 74 -12.41 -5.25 -6.32
N ALA A 75 -12.71 -3.96 -6.41
CA ALA A 75 -11.69 -2.90 -6.37
C ALA A 75 -10.97 -2.86 -5.02
N ARG A 76 -11.70 -3.00 -3.91
CA ARG A 76 -11.14 -3.08 -2.55
C ARG A 76 -10.26 -4.30 -2.36
N ASN A 77 -10.73 -5.48 -2.76
CA ASN A 77 -9.95 -6.71 -2.68
C ASN A 77 -8.67 -6.63 -3.49
N HIS A 78 -8.72 -6.03 -4.68
CA HIS A 78 -7.55 -5.84 -5.53
C HIS A 78 -6.53 -4.88 -4.90
N LEU A 79 -6.99 -3.75 -4.37
CA LEU A 79 -6.14 -2.80 -3.66
C LEU A 79 -5.47 -3.44 -2.45
N GLU A 80 -6.23 -4.10 -1.59
CA GLU A 80 -5.72 -4.76 -0.39
C GLU A 80 -4.70 -5.85 -0.72
N GLN A 81 -4.91 -6.61 -1.80
CA GLN A 81 -3.94 -7.60 -2.25
C GLN A 81 -2.64 -6.94 -2.74
N ASN A 82 -2.74 -5.84 -3.47
CA ASN A 82 -1.57 -5.08 -3.91
C ASN A 82 -0.79 -4.50 -2.72
N GLU A 83 -1.50 -3.96 -1.74
CA GLU A 83 -0.90 -3.42 -0.51
C GLU A 83 -0.18 -4.52 0.30
N ARG A 84 -0.78 -5.70 0.44
CA ARG A 84 -0.13 -6.85 1.09
C ARG A 84 1.12 -7.30 0.36
N THR A 85 1.08 -7.34 -0.97
CA THR A 85 2.24 -7.70 -1.80
C THR A 85 3.36 -6.68 -1.67
N GLU A 86 3.01 -5.40 -1.63
CA GLU A 86 3.99 -4.32 -1.43
C GLU A 86 4.60 -4.36 -0.03
N ALA A 87 3.78 -4.57 1.00
CA ALA A 87 4.26 -4.77 2.37
C ALA A 87 5.23 -5.95 2.48
N ALA A 88 4.92 -7.08 1.83
CA ALA A 88 5.81 -8.24 1.77
C ALA A 88 7.16 -7.89 1.14
N ARG A 89 7.17 -7.13 0.06
CA ARG A 89 8.39 -6.64 -0.59
C ARG A 89 9.21 -5.75 0.33
N HIS A 90 8.58 -4.84 1.06
CA HIS A 90 9.25 -3.99 2.04
C HIS A 90 9.90 -4.82 3.16
N VAL A 91 9.20 -5.81 3.68
CA VAL A 91 9.76 -6.71 4.70
C VAL A 91 11.00 -7.44 4.17
N GLN A 92 10.95 -7.96 2.95
CA GLN A 92 12.10 -8.62 2.30
C GLN A 92 13.31 -7.69 2.17
N ILE A 93 13.09 -6.43 1.78
CA ILE A 93 14.15 -5.41 1.69
C ILE A 93 14.78 -5.16 3.06
N LEU A 94 13.97 -5.06 4.11
CA LEU A 94 14.46 -4.85 5.48
C LEU A 94 15.29 -6.03 5.98
N ILE A 95 14.89 -7.26 5.67
CA ILE A 95 15.67 -8.46 5.99
C ILE A 95 17.02 -8.43 5.28
N GLN A 96 17.03 -8.20 3.97
CA GLN A 96 18.26 -8.15 3.18
C GLN A 96 19.21 -7.05 3.69
N ARG A 97 18.69 -5.87 3.96
CA ARG A 97 19.47 -4.75 4.48
C ARG A 97 20.08 -5.04 5.85
N SER A 98 19.39 -5.79 6.71
CA SER A 98 19.90 -6.19 8.02
C SER A 98 21.09 -7.13 7.93
N GLY A 99 21.19 -7.93 6.87
CA GLY A 99 22.16 -9.00 6.72
C GLY A 99 21.89 -10.22 7.61
N LEU A 100 20.77 -10.24 8.33
CA LEU A 100 20.36 -11.38 9.15
C LEU A 100 19.67 -12.44 8.28
N SER A 101 19.68 -13.70 8.77
CA SER A 101 18.81 -14.72 8.21
C SER A 101 17.34 -14.40 8.48
N LEU A 102 16.44 -15.03 7.72
CA LEU A 102 15.01 -14.90 7.90
C LEU A 102 14.57 -15.26 9.31
N GLU A 103 15.06 -16.38 9.83
CA GLU A 103 14.74 -16.91 11.16
C GLU A 103 15.22 -15.98 12.25
N GLU A 104 16.44 -15.47 12.13
CA GLU A 104 17.03 -14.53 13.08
C GLU A 104 16.28 -13.20 13.11
N PHE A 105 15.94 -12.68 11.93
CA PHE A 105 15.16 -11.44 11.81
C PHE A 105 13.77 -11.58 12.44
N ALA A 106 13.06 -12.66 12.14
CA ALA A 106 11.75 -12.95 12.71
C ALA A 106 11.82 -13.08 14.23
N SER A 107 12.79 -13.84 14.73
CA SER A 107 13.01 -14.04 16.16
C SER A 107 13.21 -12.71 16.89
N ARG A 108 14.01 -11.80 16.33
CA ARG A 108 14.32 -10.50 16.94
C ARG A 108 13.14 -9.50 16.90
N THR A 109 12.16 -9.72 16.03
CA THR A 109 10.94 -8.89 15.99
C THR A 109 9.89 -9.33 17.00
N GLY A 110 10.01 -10.51 17.57
CA GLY A 110 9.06 -11.10 18.51
C GLY A 110 7.76 -11.60 17.84
N VAL A 111 7.81 -11.84 16.54
CA VAL A 111 6.66 -12.35 15.75
C VAL A 111 6.79 -13.87 15.63
N SER A 112 5.64 -14.56 15.68
CA SER A 112 5.61 -16.01 15.44
C SER A 112 6.06 -16.35 14.02
N ALA A 113 6.65 -17.53 13.82
CA ALA A 113 7.05 -17.99 12.50
C ALA A 113 5.87 -18.06 11.51
N MET A 114 4.69 -18.43 12.00
CA MET A 114 3.46 -18.50 11.20
C MET A 114 3.01 -17.11 10.70
N ASP A 115 2.95 -16.12 11.59
CA ASP A 115 2.56 -14.75 11.23
C ASP A 115 3.59 -14.13 10.29
N PHE A 116 4.87 -14.37 10.53
CA PHE A 116 5.93 -13.85 9.67
C PHE A 116 5.85 -14.43 8.25
N ALA A 117 5.59 -15.73 8.12
CA ALA A 117 5.35 -16.37 6.84
C ALA A 117 4.13 -15.77 6.12
N ALA A 118 3.06 -15.46 6.84
CA ALA A 118 1.87 -14.80 6.28
C ALA A 118 2.18 -13.39 5.75
N TYR A 119 3.06 -12.64 6.39
CA TYR A 119 3.51 -11.34 5.87
C TYR A 119 4.36 -11.47 4.61
N LEU A 120 5.24 -12.46 4.55
CA LEU A 120 6.10 -12.68 3.39
C LEU A 120 5.37 -13.22 2.16
N ASN A 121 4.33 -14.03 2.35
CA ASN A 121 3.53 -14.57 1.25
C ASN A 121 2.32 -13.69 0.88
N ALA A 122 2.21 -12.51 1.48
CA ALA A 122 1.16 -11.53 1.23
C ALA A 122 -0.28 -12.01 1.56
N THR A 123 -0.44 -12.93 2.50
CA THR A 123 -1.75 -13.35 3.01
C THR A 123 -2.23 -12.50 4.19
N ALA A 124 -1.33 -11.79 4.84
CA ALA A 124 -1.61 -10.82 5.90
C ALA A 124 -0.72 -9.60 5.77
N SER A 125 -1.15 -8.48 6.35
CA SER A 125 -0.35 -7.24 6.43
C SER A 125 0.24 -7.09 7.82
N PRO A 126 1.55 -6.77 7.94
CA PRO A 126 2.12 -6.45 9.24
C PRO A 126 1.49 -5.16 9.79
N PRO A 127 1.23 -5.09 11.11
CA PRO A 127 0.83 -3.83 11.73
C PRO A 127 1.88 -2.73 11.56
N ALA A 128 1.46 -1.48 11.50
CA ALA A 128 2.36 -0.34 11.33
C ALA A 128 3.46 -0.26 12.41
N SER A 129 3.13 -0.58 13.66
CA SER A 129 4.09 -0.64 14.76
C SER A 129 5.16 -1.71 14.55
N LEU A 130 4.80 -2.85 13.98
CA LEU A 130 5.73 -3.90 13.63
C LEU A 130 6.65 -3.49 12.48
N MET A 131 6.13 -2.81 11.46
CA MET A 131 6.94 -2.26 10.37
C MET A 131 8.00 -1.27 10.88
N ILE A 132 7.63 -0.42 11.83
CA ILE A 132 8.57 0.50 12.49
C ILE A 132 9.66 -0.27 13.24
N ARG A 133 9.29 -1.31 13.98
CA ARG A 133 10.22 -2.17 14.70
C ARG A 133 11.19 -2.88 13.77
N MET A 134 10.70 -3.45 12.67
CA MET A 134 11.51 -4.09 11.64
C MET A 134 12.50 -3.13 11.00
N ARG A 135 12.07 -1.91 10.68
CA ARG A 135 12.93 -0.87 10.13
C ARG A 135 14.05 -0.49 11.09
N ARG A 136 13.73 -0.26 12.35
CA ARG A 136 14.74 0.04 13.40
C ARG A 136 15.75 -1.09 13.58
N LEU A 137 15.29 -2.33 13.53
CA LEU A 137 16.14 -3.50 13.58
C LEU A 137 17.08 -3.57 12.37
N SER A 138 16.54 -3.41 11.18
CA SER A 138 17.30 -3.37 9.92
C SER A 138 18.37 -2.28 9.93
N ASP A 139 18.01 -1.06 10.33
CA ASP A 139 18.91 0.09 10.41
C ASP A 139 20.07 -0.15 11.40
N ARG A 140 19.76 -0.75 12.55
CA ARG A 140 20.77 -1.07 13.57
C ARG A 140 21.82 -2.06 13.05
N PHE A 141 21.39 -3.16 12.45
CA PHE A 141 22.29 -4.17 11.92
C PHE A 141 23.05 -3.70 10.69
N ALA A 142 22.44 -2.91 9.83
CA ALA A 142 23.13 -2.28 8.69
C ALA A 142 24.28 -1.36 9.16
N ARG A 143 24.06 -0.57 10.20
CA ARG A 143 25.09 0.28 10.79
C ARG A 143 26.22 -0.53 11.44
N MET A 144 25.90 -1.59 12.16
CA MET A 144 26.90 -2.47 12.74
C MET A 144 27.82 -3.10 11.68
N ARG A 145 27.25 -3.56 10.56
CA ARG A 145 28.04 -4.11 9.45
C ARG A 145 28.94 -3.05 8.79
N ALA A 146 28.44 -1.85 8.59
CA ALA A 146 29.23 -0.74 8.04
C ALA A 146 30.45 -0.40 8.92
N GLN A 147 30.27 -0.41 10.24
CA GLN A 147 31.36 -0.21 11.21
C GLN A 147 32.39 -1.33 11.18
N GLN A 148 31.98 -2.57 11.02
CA GLN A 148 32.89 -3.72 10.88
C GLN A 148 33.77 -3.60 9.63
N VAL A 149 33.18 -3.22 8.49
CA VAL A 149 33.92 -3.02 7.22
C VAL A 149 34.95 -1.88 7.36
N GLN A 150 34.58 -0.78 8.03
CA GLN A 150 35.52 0.34 8.27
C GLN A 150 36.67 -0.06 9.22
N GLY A 151 36.39 -0.85 10.24
CA GLY A 151 37.39 -1.36 11.17
C GLY A 151 38.38 -2.31 10.51
N GLN A 152 37.93 -3.16 9.59
CA GLN A 152 38.80 -4.05 8.83
C GLN A 152 39.68 -3.27 7.84
N ALA A 153 39.13 -2.29 7.12
CA ALA A 153 39.90 -1.46 6.21
C ALA A 153 40.97 -0.61 6.92
N ALA A 154 40.72 -0.17 8.15
CA ALA A 154 41.70 0.54 8.97
C ALA A 154 42.82 -0.38 9.53
N GLY A 155 42.52 -1.65 9.77
CA GLY A 155 43.50 -2.63 10.20
C GLY A 155 44.46 -3.14 9.12
N GLU A 156 44.03 -3.12 7.86
CA GLU A 156 44.86 -3.54 6.72
C GLU A 156 45.89 -2.47 6.28
N THR A 157 45.73 -1.21 6.68
CA THR A 157 46.67 -0.13 6.37
C THR A 157 47.86 0.00 7.31
N ASP A 158 47.90 -0.74 8.44
CA ASP A 158 48.98 -0.65 9.41
C ASP A 158 50.08 -1.71 9.21
N GLU A 159 49.97 -2.59 8.22
CA GLU A 159 50.98 -3.64 7.94
C GLU A 159 51.79 -3.31 6.66
N TYR A 160 52.53 -2.18 6.69
CA TYR A 160 53.65 -1.99 5.77
C TYR A 160 54.93 -2.41 6.52
N PRO A 161 55.65 -3.45 6.05
CA PRO A 161 56.97 -3.73 6.62
C PRO A 161 57.91 -2.60 6.27
N GLU A 162 58.60 -2.08 7.27
CA GLU A 162 59.68 -1.14 7.06
C GLU A 162 60.76 -1.76 6.17
N PRO A 163 61.29 -1.06 5.17
CA PRO A 163 62.42 -1.57 4.39
C PRO A 163 63.66 -1.64 5.28
N GLU A 164 64.21 -2.82 5.47
CA GLU A 164 65.56 -3.02 6.03
C GLU A 164 66.53 -2.41 5.03
N TYR A 165 67.21 -1.34 5.46
CA TYR A 165 68.40 -0.82 4.80
C TYR A 165 69.61 -1.47 5.44
N ASP A 166 70.36 -2.28 4.66
CA ASP A 166 71.77 -2.63 4.88
C ASP A 166 72.69 -1.50 4.42
#